data_a2a9408111da8c4cdf228c1d3ded44cb
#
_entry.id   a2a9408111da8c4cdf228c1d3ded44cb
#
_cell.length_a   1.000
_cell.length_b   1.000
_cell.length_c   1.000
_cell.angle_alpha   90.00
_cell.angle_beta   90.00
_cell.angle_gamma   90.00
#
_symmetry.space_group_name_H-M   'P 1'
#
loop_
_entity.id
_entity.type
_entity.pdbx_description
1 polymer ?
#
loop_
_entity_poly.entity_id
_entity_poly.type
_entity_poly.pdbx_seq_one_letter_code
_entity_poly.pdbx_strand_id
1 'polypeptide(L)'
;RKCLNTKTIALCAAFFLYCLLPLKGICQTGESTVDALVEMGFENVGWTEDGNERVYVLQNSAYRLQGVGIGKAVDVIQKMGLPEEKSCRIIVLDNNVPQISLYYHPIKGDSVLQAERDDWNVSYELGDTWKNARKIKLKNSSLFKIDVLVYPQLAFKNLVITQIYQVLFDLSPAIEVSLWKGMKLTAQLKIPVYNDGYGRFEDKVHPGHITISQRFRLPYNVFGKVTVGCFSADQYGVDAEFYRPFKDERFSLMARIGYTGMGYWSGFRYVYDPSTALVTWSLGGSFYWPQFNTQFNLKAEQYLLKEKGVK
;
A
#
# COMPACT_ATOMS: atom_id res chain seq x y z
N ARG A 1 69.47 -19.26 -1.62
CA ARG A 1 68.69 -18.17 -2.22
C ARG A 1 67.95 -18.73 -3.45
N LYS A 2 66.65 -19.04 -3.31
CA LYS A 2 65.81 -19.45 -4.43
C LYS A 2 65.33 -18.18 -5.17
N CYS A 3 65.79 -17.98 -6.40
CA CYS A 3 65.28 -16.94 -7.26
C CYS A 3 63.77 -17.21 -7.58
N LEU A 4 62.89 -16.25 -7.27
CA LEU A 4 61.50 -16.30 -7.69
C LEU A 4 61.46 -16.34 -9.22
N ASN A 5 60.72 -17.27 -9.76
CA ASN A 5 60.56 -17.53 -11.19
C ASN A 5 59.84 -16.32 -11.83
N THR A 6 60.40 -15.79 -12.90
CA THR A 6 59.91 -14.62 -13.66
C THR A 6 58.42 -14.74 -14.04
N LYS A 7 57.92 -15.97 -14.20
CA LYS A 7 56.51 -16.24 -14.47
C LYS A 7 55.59 -15.92 -13.25
N THR A 8 56.11 -16.15 -12.01
CA THR A 8 55.37 -15.86 -10.77
C THR A 8 55.29 -14.35 -10.53
N ILE A 9 56.38 -13.62 -10.87
CA ILE A 9 56.39 -12.15 -10.73
C ILE A 9 55.44 -11.51 -11.75
N ALA A 10 55.39 -12.04 -13.01
CA ALA A 10 54.48 -11.57 -14.03
C ALA A 10 52.99 -11.84 -13.68
N LEU A 11 52.70 -12.99 -13.04
CA LEU A 11 51.33 -13.33 -12.60
C LEU A 11 50.88 -12.43 -11.44
N CYS A 12 51.76 -12.15 -10.47
CA CYS A 12 51.45 -11.21 -9.37
C CYS A 12 51.31 -9.77 -9.88
N ALA A 13 52.10 -9.32 -10.84
CA ALA A 13 51.96 -8.00 -11.43
C ALA A 13 50.65 -7.87 -12.24
N ALA A 14 50.26 -8.91 -12.98
CA ALA A 14 48.98 -8.93 -13.70
C ALA A 14 47.77 -8.93 -12.76
N PHE A 15 47.86 -9.64 -11.61
CA PHE A 15 46.81 -9.64 -10.58
C PHE A 15 46.71 -8.28 -9.88
N PHE A 16 47.86 -7.62 -9.60
CA PHE A 16 47.88 -6.27 -9.03
C PHE A 16 47.37 -5.22 -10.03
N LEU A 17 47.65 -5.37 -11.31
CA LEU A 17 47.15 -4.49 -12.36
C LEU A 17 45.64 -4.68 -12.58
N TYR A 18 45.12 -5.89 -12.38
CA TYR A 18 43.70 -6.19 -12.43
C TYR A 18 42.94 -5.61 -11.22
N CYS A 19 43.60 -5.54 -10.07
CA CYS A 19 43.04 -4.89 -8.83
C CYS A 19 43.14 -3.35 -8.87
N LEU A 20 43.98 -2.77 -9.77
CA LEU A 20 44.13 -1.33 -9.96
C LEU A 20 43.33 -0.76 -11.14
N LEU A 21 42.61 -1.60 -11.88
CA LEU A 21 41.60 -1.07 -12.78
C LEU A 21 40.56 -0.37 -11.89
N PRO A 22 40.32 0.95 -12.07
CA PRO A 22 39.22 1.60 -11.40
C PRO A 22 38.01 0.77 -11.81
N LEU A 23 37.32 0.21 -10.82
CA LEU A 23 35.93 -0.21 -10.96
C LEU A 23 35.22 1.05 -11.45
N LYS A 24 35.19 1.28 -12.75
CA LYS A 24 34.23 2.18 -13.37
C LYS A 24 32.91 1.65 -12.82
N GLY A 25 32.29 2.42 -11.93
CA GLY A 25 30.96 2.11 -11.46
C GLY A 25 30.18 1.81 -12.73
N ILE A 26 29.82 0.55 -12.93
CA ILE A 26 28.91 0.16 -14.00
C ILE A 26 27.70 0.99 -13.69
N CYS A 27 27.44 2.02 -14.50
CA CYS A 27 26.19 2.75 -14.48
C CYS A 27 25.12 1.68 -14.75
N GLN A 28 24.59 1.11 -13.65
CA GLN A 28 23.64 0.03 -13.78
C GLN A 28 22.42 0.64 -14.43
N THR A 29 21.98 0.03 -15.50
CA THR A 29 20.82 0.49 -16.26
C THR A 29 19.59 0.44 -15.33
N GLY A 30 18.60 1.32 -15.54
CA GLY A 30 17.35 1.25 -14.78
C GLY A 30 16.70 -0.13 -14.81
N GLU A 31 17.01 -0.95 -15.82
CA GLU A 31 16.55 -2.33 -15.96
C GLU A 31 17.10 -3.26 -14.87
N SER A 32 18.40 -3.18 -14.57
CA SER A 32 19.00 -3.99 -13.49
C SER A 32 18.46 -3.61 -12.11
N THR A 33 18.14 -2.34 -11.89
CA THR A 33 17.48 -1.86 -10.67
C THR A 33 16.07 -2.44 -10.55
N VAL A 34 15.31 -2.48 -11.66
CA VAL A 34 13.98 -3.10 -11.70
C VAL A 34 14.06 -4.58 -11.36
N ASP A 35 15.04 -5.31 -11.91
CA ASP A 35 15.21 -6.73 -11.63
C ASP A 35 15.53 -6.97 -10.15
N ALA A 36 16.40 -6.16 -9.54
CA ALA A 36 16.69 -6.25 -8.11
C ALA A 36 15.46 -5.97 -7.22
N LEU A 37 14.64 -4.99 -7.60
CA LEU A 37 13.39 -4.71 -6.88
C LEU A 37 12.38 -5.87 -7.01
N VAL A 38 12.29 -6.49 -8.19
CA VAL A 38 11.44 -7.67 -8.41
C VAL A 38 11.92 -8.86 -7.58
N GLU A 39 13.23 -9.11 -7.51
CA GLU A 39 13.81 -10.16 -6.65
C GLU A 39 13.52 -9.95 -5.17
N MET A 40 13.40 -8.70 -4.72
CA MET A 40 12.98 -8.37 -3.36
C MET A 40 11.49 -8.57 -3.10
N GLY A 41 10.71 -8.92 -4.13
CA GLY A 41 9.28 -9.17 -4.04
C GLY A 41 8.38 -7.94 -4.31
N PHE A 42 8.93 -6.83 -4.80
CA PHE A 42 8.08 -5.71 -5.23
C PHE A 42 7.30 -6.08 -6.49
N GLU A 43 6.10 -5.55 -6.60
CA GLU A 43 5.21 -5.76 -7.73
C GLU A 43 5.03 -4.49 -8.54
N ASN A 44 4.52 -4.67 -9.78
CA ASN A 44 4.26 -3.56 -10.69
C ASN A 44 5.49 -2.66 -10.86
N VAL A 45 6.66 -3.28 -10.98
CA VAL A 45 7.93 -2.57 -11.06
C VAL A 45 8.24 -2.19 -12.51
N GLY A 46 8.60 -0.94 -12.72
CA GLY A 46 9.01 -0.44 -14.02
C GLY A 46 9.84 0.83 -13.90
N TRP A 47 10.47 1.22 -15.00
CA TRP A 47 11.23 2.46 -15.06
C TRP A 47 11.11 3.12 -16.43
N THR A 48 11.31 4.42 -16.45
CA THR A 48 11.47 5.22 -17.66
C THR A 48 12.44 6.36 -17.40
N GLU A 49 13.02 6.86 -18.44
CA GLU A 49 13.91 8.02 -18.36
C GLU A 49 13.53 9.01 -19.43
N ASP A 50 13.42 10.25 -19.04
CA ASP A 50 13.26 11.41 -19.91
C ASP A 50 14.49 12.31 -19.75
N GLY A 51 14.65 13.32 -20.60
CA GLY A 51 15.85 14.16 -20.65
C GLY A 51 16.43 14.59 -19.29
N ASN A 52 15.56 14.90 -18.32
CA ASN A 52 15.95 15.47 -17.02
C ASN A 52 15.61 14.61 -15.80
N GLU A 53 14.83 13.54 -15.95
CA GLU A 53 14.33 12.77 -14.80
C GLU A 53 14.31 11.27 -15.12
N ARG A 54 14.78 10.45 -14.17
CA ARG A 54 14.56 9.01 -14.15
C ARG A 54 13.41 8.68 -13.20
N VAL A 55 12.45 7.90 -13.68
CA VAL A 55 11.26 7.54 -12.90
C VAL A 55 11.20 6.04 -12.71
N TYR A 56 11.08 5.61 -11.47
CA TYR A 56 10.74 4.25 -11.08
C TYR A 56 9.28 4.20 -10.62
N VAL A 57 8.61 3.12 -10.97
CA VAL A 57 7.25 2.83 -10.51
C VAL A 57 7.32 1.50 -9.77
N LEU A 58 6.71 1.39 -8.59
CA LEU A 58 6.70 0.16 -7.82
C LEU A 58 5.48 0.08 -6.88
N GLN A 59 5.14 -1.15 -6.51
CA GLN A 59 4.14 -1.46 -5.49
C GLN A 59 4.78 -2.36 -4.43
N ASN A 60 4.62 -2.00 -3.16
CA ASN A 60 5.08 -2.84 -2.07
C ASN A 60 4.06 -3.94 -1.79
N SER A 61 4.46 -5.19 -2.03
CA SER A 61 3.73 -6.40 -1.66
C SER A 61 4.57 -7.32 -0.76
N ALA A 62 5.88 -7.04 -0.66
CA ALA A 62 6.81 -7.86 0.11
C ALA A 62 6.84 -7.54 1.61
N TYR A 63 6.58 -6.30 1.98
CA TYR A 63 6.73 -5.82 3.36
C TYR A 63 5.40 -5.36 3.93
N ARG A 64 5.08 -5.83 5.14
CA ARG A 64 3.84 -5.48 5.83
C ARG A 64 3.68 -3.97 6.08
N LEU A 65 4.77 -3.30 6.45
CA LEU A 65 4.76 -1.86 6.68
C LEU A 65 5.20 -1.13 5.42
N GLN A 66 4.35 -0.26 4.91
CA GLN A 66 4.62 0.51 3.69
C GLN A 66 5.91 1.33 3.78
N GLY A 67 6.13 2.02 4.90
CA GLY A 67 7.35 2.81 5.11
C GLY A 67 8.63 1.97 5.08
N VAL A 68 8.60 0.73 5.61
CA VAL A 68 9.74 -0.20 5.54
C VAL A 68 10.00 -0.62 4.10
N GLY A 69 8.95 -1.01 3.38
CA GLY A 69 9.04 -1.39 1.97
C GLY A 69 9.62 -0.25 1.11
N ILE A 70 9.05 0.94 1.23
CA ILE A 70 9.52 2.12 0.50
C ILE A 70 10.99 2.42 0.84
N GLY A 71 11.38 2.40 2.13
CA GLY A 71 12.76 2.61 2.55
C GLY A 71 13.73 1.60 1.93
N LYS A 72 13.33 0.32 1.84
CA LYS A 72 14.13 -0.72 1.17
C LYS A 72 14.26 -0.47 -0.35
N ALA A 73 13.19 -0.03 -1.00
CA ALA A 73 13.24 0.33 -2.41
C ALA A 73 14.16 1.54 -2.65
N VAL A 74 14.09 2.56 -1.80
CA VAL A 74 15.00 3.72 -1.84
C VAL A 74 16.44 3.26 -1.70
N ASP A 75 16.77 2.39 -0.74
CA ASP A 75 18.14 1.85 -0.55
C ASP A 75 18.69 1.17 -1.81
N VAL A 76 17.87 0.39 -2.51
CA VAL A 76 18.28 -0.28 -3.75
C VAL A 76 18.49 0.74 -4.87
N ILE A 77 17.56 1.67 -5.04
CA ILE A 77 17.64 2.70 -6.08
C ILE A 77 18.84 3.61 -5.85
N GLN A 78 19.14 3.99 -4.61
CA GLN A 78 20.32 4.78 -4.27
C GLN A 78 21.63 4.06 -4.63
N LYS A 79 21.70 2.75 -4.39
CA LYS A 79 22.92 1.96 -4.63
C LYS A 79 23.20 1.69 -6.10
N MET A 80 22.16 1.55 -6.93
CA MET A 80 22.31 1.06 -8.29
C MET A 80 21.50 1.83 -9.34
N GLY A 81 20.54 2.63 -8.97
CA GLY A 81 19.56 3.20 -9.89
C GLY A 81 19.53 4.72 -10.01
N LEU A 82 20.32 5.45 -9.22
CA LEU A 82 20.38 6.91 -9.32
C LEU A 82 21.16 7.35 -10.56
N PRO A 83 20.62 8.26 -11.36
CA PRO A 83 21.36 8.89 -12.47
C PRO A 83 22.35 9.94 -11.94
N GLU A 84 23.51 10.09 -12.60
CA GLU A 84 24.57 10.99 -12.13
C GLU A 84 24.21 12.49 -12.23
N GLU A 85 23.43 12.88 -13.22
CA GLU A 85 23.14 14.32 -13.49
C GLU A 85 21.65 14.65 -13.58
N LYS A 86 20.78 13.67 -13.35
CA LYS A 86 19.34 13.82 -13.48
C LYS A 86 18.65 13.65 -12.14
N SER A 87 17.50 14.25 -12.01
CA SER A 87 16.62 13.95 -10.89
C SER A 87 16.09 12.51 -10.95
N CYS A 88 15.73 11.97 -9.81
CA CYS A 88 15.11 10.67 -9.70
C CYS A 88 13.75 10.78 -8.99
N ARG A 89 12.76 10.09 -9.51
CA ARG A 89 11.44 10.00 -8.89
C ARG A 89 11.02 8.54 -8.73
N ILE A 90 10.45 8.24 -7.57
CA ILE A 90 9.85 6.94 -7.30
C ILE A 90 8.35 7.16 -7.12
N ILE A 91 7.54 6.50 -7.94
CA ILE A 91 6.07 6.55 -7.84
C ILE A 91 5.61 5.25 -7.19
N VAL A 92 5.01 5.39 -6.01
CA VAL A 92 4.50 4.26 -5.23
C VAL A 92 3.04 4.02 -5.59
N LEU A 93 2.75 2.78 -5.97
CA LEU A 93 1.40 2.31 -6.28
C LEU A 93 0.79 1.57 -5.09
N ASP A 94 -0.52 1.64 -4.97
CA ASP A 94 -1.35 0.73 -4.17
C ASP A 94 -2.49 0.24 -5.07
N ASN A 95 -2.54 -1.07 -5.26
CA ASN A 95 -3.46 -1.73 -6.18
C ASN A 95 -3.43 -1.12 -7.60
N ASN A 96 -2.24 -0.89 -8.14
CA ASN A 96 -1.99 -0.24 -9.43
C ASN A 96 -2.45 1.23 -9.55
N VAL A 97 -2.84 1.87 -8.44
CA VAL A 97 -3.21 3.29 -8.39
C VAL A 97 -2.09 4.09 -7.73
N PRO A 98 -1.55 5.14 -8.38
CA PRO A 98 -0.47 5.93 -7.80
C PRO A 98 -0.93 6.66 -6.53
N GLN A 99 -0.14 6.55 -5.47
CA GLN A 99 -0.44 7.13 -4.18
C GLN A 99 0.42 8.37 -3.91
N ILE A 100 1.72 8.17 -3.85
CA ILE A 100 2.71 9.21 -3.55
C ILE A 100 3.88 9.12 -4.51
N SER A 101 4.67 10.17 -4.58
CA SER A 101 5.98 10.16 -5.20
C SER A 101 7.07 10.58 -4.21
N LEU A 102 8.23 9.94 -4.31
CA LEU A 102 9.46 10.37 -3.68
C LEU A 102 10.32 11.00 -4.75
N TYR A 103 10.93 12.12 -4.45
CA TYR A 103 11.69 12.90 -5.40
C TYR A 103 13.06 13.26 -4.85
N TYR A 104 14.10 12.93 -5.61
CA TYR A 104 15.49 13.25 -5.34
C TYR A 104 16.02 14.20 -6.41
N HIS A 105 16.67 15.27 -5.98
CA HIS A 105 17.33 16.20 -6.87
C HIS A 105 18.83 16.23 -6.55
N PRO A 106 19.72 15.89 -7.50
CA PRO A 106 21.15 15.88 -7.24
C PRO A 106 21.64 17.31 -6.94
N ILE A 107 22.38 17.46 -5.87
CA ILE A 107 23.07 18.72 -5.54
C ILE A 107 24.36 18.74 -6.38
N LYS A 108 24.61 19.83 -7.11
CA LYS A 108 25.83 19.98 -7.89
C LYS A 108 27.05 19.92 -6.98
N GLY A 109 27.91 18.93 -7.20
CA GLY A 109 29.17 18.76 -6.48
C GLY A 109 29.20 17.56 -5.51
N ASP A 110 28.05 16.97 -5.16
CA ASP A 110 28.02 15.76 -4.37
C ASP A 110 28.02 14.52 -5.26
N SER A 111 28.78 13.49 -4.84
CA SER A 111 28.71 12.22 -5.54
C SER A 111 27.38 11.53 -5.22
N VAL A 112 26.77 10.92 -6.23
CA VAL A 112 25.50 10.15 -6.09
C VAL A 112 25.61 9.05 -5.03
N LEU A 113 26.82 8.58 -4.72
CA LEU A 113 27.10 7.59 -3.69
C LEU A 113 26.93 8.12 -2.26
N GLN A 114 26.83 9.44 -2.08
CA GLN A 114 26.66 10.10 -0.77
C GLN A 114 25.21 10.51 -0.49
N ALA A 115 24.26 10.24 -1.41
CA ALA A 115 22.86 10.52 -1.19
C ALA A 115 22.35 9.78 0.06
N GLU A 116 21.72 10.53 0.96
CA GLU A 116 21.10 10.00 2.18
C GLU A 116 19.59 9.89 1.99
N ARG A 117 18.91 9.19 2.90
CA ARG A 117 17.45 9.06 2.84
C ARG A 117 16.74 10.39 3.03
N ASP A 118 17.31 11.29 3.79
CA ASP A 118 16.75 12.61 4.08
C ASP A 118 16.78 13.56 2.88
N ASP A 119 17.54 13.21 1.82
CA ASP A 119 17.58 13.96 0.56
C ASP A 119 16.33 13.73 -0.32
N TRP A 120 15.49 12.76 0.06
CA TRP A 120 14.27 12.45 -0.65
C TRP A 120 13.07 13.23 -0.11
N ASN A 121 12.42 13.96 -0.98
CA ASN A 121 11.17 14.66 -0.66
C ASN A 121 9.97 13.79 -1.03
N VAL A 122 9.03 13.65 -0.10
CA VAL A 122 7.77 12.92 -0.32
C VAL A 122 6.68 13.90 -0.70
N SER A 123 5.89 13.59 -1.72
CA SER A 123 4.79 14.43 -2.18
C SER A 123 3.64 13.60 -2.74
N TYR A 124 2.43 14.14 -2.67
CA TYR A 124 1.29 13.61 -3.41
C TYR A 124 1.31 14.01 -4.90
N GLU A 125 2.15 14.95 -5.31
CA GLU A 125 2.26 15.34 -6.71
C GLU A 125 3.08 14.31 -7.51
N LEU A 126 2.54 13.83 -8.63
CA LEU A 126 3.20 12.79 -9.44
C LEU A 126 4.17 13.37 -10.47
N GLY A 127 4.14 14.69 -10.69
CA GLY A 127 4.91 15.35 -11.75
C GLY A 127 4.37 15.05 -13.16
N ASP A 128 4.90 15.78 -14.12
CA ASP A 128 4.50 15.61 -15.54
C ASP A 128 4.95 14.29 -16.14
N THR A 129 6.03 13.73 -15.63
CA THR A 129 6.60 12.44 -16.04
C THR A 129 5.67 11.26 -15.82
N TRP A 130 4.65 11.37 -14.93
CA TRP A 130 3.64 10.33 -14.76
C TRP A 130 2.89 10.00 -16.06
N LYS A 131 2.69 10.97 -16.94
CA LYS A 131 2.03 10.75 -18.24
C LYS A 131 2.76 9.71 -19.09
N ASN A 132 4.08 9.65 -18.97
CA ASN A 132 4.94 8.67 -19.64
C ASN A 132 5.05 7.39 -18.79
N ALA A 133 5.29 7.51 -17.50
CA ALA A 133 5.46 6.39 -16.56
C ALA A 133 4.23 5.44 -16.53
N ARG A 134 3.01 5.96 -16.63
CA ARG A 134 1.77 5.14 -16.65
C ARG A 134 1.62 4.22 -17.87
N LYS A 135 2.41 4.43 -18.93
CA LYS A 135 2.38 3.64 -20.17
C LYS A 135 3.42 2.52 -20.20
N ILE A 136 4.29 2.46 -19.20
CA ILE A 136 5.38 1.50 -19.15
C ILE A 136 4.80 0.11 -18.93
N LYS A 137 5.44 -0.89 -19.57
CA LYS A 137 5.17 -2.29 -19.26
C LYS A 137 5.84 -2.62 -17.93
N LEU A 138 5.02 -2.88 -16.90
CA LEU A 138 5.47 -3.21 -15.57
C LEU A 138 5.89 -4.68 -15.49
N LYS A 139 6.99 -4.96 -14.78
CA LYS A 139 7.40 -6.32 -14.42
C LYS A 139 6.70 -6.75 -13.13
N ASN A 140 6.57 -8.05 -12.94
CA ASN A 140 5.95 -8.66 -11.75
C ASN A 140 4.55 -8.08 -11.46
N SER A 141 3.66 -8.13 -12.47
CA SER A 141 2.30 -7.60 -12.33
C SER A 141 1.55 -8.22 -11.15
N SER A 142 0.86 -7.39 -10.36
CA SER A 142 -0.04 -7.84 -9.28
C SER A 142 -1.39 -8.33 -9.80
N LEU A 143 -1.71 -8.15 -11.08
CA LEU A 143 -2.99 -8.55 -11.65
C LEU A 143 -3.09 -10.08 -11.69
N PHE A 144 -4.27 -10.59 -11.32
CA PHE A 144 -4.62 -12.02 -11.25
C PHE A 144 -3.80 -12.85 -10.25
N LYS A 145 -3.02 -12.20 -9.37
CA LYS A 145 -2.42 -12.87 -8.22
C LYS A 145 -3.45 -13.03 -7.12
N ILE A 146 -3.35 -14.16 -6.44
CA ILE A 146 -4.22 -14.51 -5.32
C ILE A 146 -3.40 -14.34 -4.05
N ASP A 147 -3.81 -13.40 -3.22
CA ASP A 147 -3.26 -13.22 -1.88
C ASP A 147 -4.15 -13.96 -0.88
N VAL A 148 -3.54 -14.79 -0.06
CA VAL A 148 -4.23 -15.51 1.01
C VAL A 148 -3.80 -14.92 2.34
N LEU A 149 -4.76 -14.42 3.09
CA LEU A 149 -4.55 -13.79 4.39
C LEU A 149 -5.31 -14.59 5.45
N VAL A 150 -4.77 -14.71 6.64
CA VAL A 150 -5.47 -15.35 7.76
C VAL A 150 -5.49 -14.38 8.93
N TYR A 151 -6.69 -14.00 9.36
CA TYR A 151 -6.89 -13.08 10.47
C TYR A 151 -7.41 -13.85 11.69
N PRO A 152 -6.64 -13.99 12.78
CA PRO A 152 -7.20 -14.35 14.08
C PRO A 152 -8.00 -13.15 14.60
N GLN A 153 -9.28 -13.37 14.92
CA GLN A 153 -10.18 -12.33 15.43
C GLN A 153 -10.68 -12.74 16.81
N LEU A 154 -10.60 -11.82 17.75
CA LEU A 154 -11.10 -12.00 19.10
C LEU A 154 -12.14 -10.90 19.39
N ALA A 155 -13.35 -11.31 19.69
CA ALA A 155 -14.45 -10.41 20.01
C ALA A 155 -14.98 -10.68 21.42
N PHE A 156 -15.33 -9.60 22.12
CA PHE A 156 -15.88 -9.64 23.47
C PHE A 156 -17.17 -8.83 23.51
N LYS A 157 -18.15 -9.34 24.26
CA LYS A 157 -19.32 -8.57 24.69
C LYS A 157 -19.41 -8.63 26.21
N ASN A 158 -19.65 -7.48 26.81
CA ASN A 158 -19.83 -7.31 28.27
C ASN A 158 -21.26 -6.89 28.58
N LEU A 159 -21.67 -7.05 29.82
CA LEU A 159 -22.94 -6.56 30.36
C LEU A 159 -24.18 -7.23 29.78
N VAL A 160 -24.10 -8.51 29.48
CA VAL A 160 -25.31 -9.31 29.22
C VAL A 160 -25.81 -9.88 30.54
N ILE A 161 -27.08 -9.70 30.85
CA ILE A 161 -27.69 -10.08 32.15
C ILE A 161 -27.53 -11.57 32.44
N THR A 162 -27.51 -12.41 31.39
CA THR A 162 -27.42 -13.86 31.52
C THR A 162 -25.98 -14.36 31.59
N GLN A 163 -25.03 -13.58 31.09
CA GLN A 163 -23.60 -13.94 31.04
C GLN A 163 -22.77 -12.66 31.02
N ILE A 164 -21.88 -12.48 32.01
CA ILE A 164 -21.13 -11.24 32.21
C ILE A 164 -20.13 -11.00 31.07
N TYR A 165 -19.52 -12.06 30.55
CA TYR A 165 -18.57 -12.03 29.46
C TYR A 165 -19.00 -13.03 28.40
N GLN A 166 -19.05 -12.57 27.16
CA GLN A 166 -19.21 -13.41 25.98
C GLN A 166 -17.96 -13.27 25.12
N VAL A 167 -17.41 -14.39 24.68
CA VAL A 167 -16.14 -14.44 23.97
C VAL A 167 -16.33 -15.23 22.68
N LEU A 168 -15.81 -14.69 21.59
CA LEU A 168 -15.72 -15.35 20.29
C LEU A 168 -14.28 -15.27 19.78
N PHE A 169 -13.71 -16.41 19.43
CA PHE A 169 -12.43 -16.49 18.74
C PHE A 169 -12.62 -17.17 17.40
N ASP A 170 -12.33 -16.43 16.32
CA ASP A 170 -12.44 -16.88 14.94
C ASP A 170 -11.08 -16.91 14.26
N LEU A 171 -10.89 -17.88 13.39
CA LEU A 171 -9.92 -17.81 12.31
C LEU A 171 -10.65 -17.38 11.04
N SER A 172 -10.19 -16.27 10.47
CA SER A 172 -10.85 -15.66 9.32
C SER A 172 -9.92 -15.63 8.09
N PRO A 173 -9.76 -16.76 7.37
CA PRO A 173 -9.04 -16.76 6.10
C PRO A 173 -9.78 -15.91 5.07
N ALA A 174 -9.02 -15.11 4.33
CA ALA A 174 -9.50 -14.28 3.24
C ALA A 174 -8.66 -14.47 1.98
N ILE A 175 -9.31 -14.40 0.85
CA ILE A 175 -8.68 -14.39 -0.47
C ILE A 175 -8.88 -13.00 -1.07
N GLU A 176 -7.80 -12.39 -1.55
CA GLU A 176 -7.81 -11.13 -2.26
C GLU A 176 -7.27 -11.33 -3.68
N VAL A 177 -7.95 -10.75 -4.67
CA VAL A 177 -7.57 -10.83 -6.08
C VAL A 177 -7.79 -9.49 -6.77
N SER A 178 -6.79 -9.03 -7.52
CA SER A 178 -6.89 -7.84 -8.37
C SER A 178 -7.07 -8.25 -9.84
N LEU A 179 -8.23 -7.94 -10.45
CA LEU A 179 -8.52 -8.31 -11.84
C LEU A 179 -8.13 -7.21 -12.84
N TRP A 180 -8.19 -5.94 -12.42
CA TRP A 180 -7.73 -4.78 -13.19
C TRP A 180 -7.23 -3.67 -12.26
N LYS A 181 -6.71 -2.60 -12.84
CA LYS A 181 -6.11 -1.48 -12.09
C LYS A 181 -7.12 -0.87 -11.11
N GLY A 182 -6.75 -0.85 -9.84
CA GLY A 182 -7.54 -0.28 -8.75
C GLY A 182 -8.65 -1.17 -8.22
N MET A 183 -8.97 -2.27 -8.89
CA MET A 183 -9.99 -3.20 -8.44
C MET A 183 -9.41 -4.26 -7.50
N LYS A 184 -10.14 -4.57 -6.45
CA LYS A 184 -9.85 -5.68 -5.53
C LYS A 184 -11.14 -6.42 -5.19
N LEU A 185 -11.14 -7.73 -5.42
CA LEU A 185 -12.13 -8.66 -4.90
C LEU A 185 -11.59 -9.22 -3.58
N THR A 186 -12.38 -9.18 -2.53
CA THR A 186 -12.07 -9.82 -1.25
C THR A 186 -13.18 -10.78 -0.88
N ALA A 187 -12.82 -12.01 -0.56
CA ALA A 187 -13.76 -13.02 -0.03
C ALA A 187 -13.15 -13.62 1.24
N GLN A 188 -13.88 -13.50 2.35
CA GLN A 188 -13.48 -13.98 3.67
C GLN A 188 -14.42 -15.08 4.14
N LEU A 189 -13.85 -16.06 4.83
CA LEU A 189 -14.57 -17.10 5.55
C LEU A 189 -14.32 -16.91 7.05
N LYS A 190 -15.33 -16.99 7.88
CA LYS A 190 -15.21 -17.03 9.34
C LYS A 190 -15.34 -18.45 9.83
N ILE A 191 -14.34 -18.90 10.58
CA ILE A 191 -14.27 -20.24 11.17
C ILE A 191 -14.22 -20.06 12.68
N PRO A 192 -15.34 -20.23 13.40
CA PRO A 192 -15.34 -20.10 14.85
C PRO A 192 -14.54 -21.25 15.45
N VAL A 193 -13.55 -20.91 16.26
CA VAL A 193 -12.71 -21.86 17.00
C VAL A 193 -13.20 -22.01 18.43
N TYR A 194 -13.67 -20.91 19.02
CA TYR A 194 -14.23 -20.87 20.37
C TYR A 194 -15.33 -19.83 20.43
N ASN A 195 -16.50 -20.26 20.93
CA ASN A 195 -17.64 -19.37 21.14
C ASN A 195 -18.25 -19.67 22.52
N ASP A 196 -18.24 -18.67 23.40
CA ASP A 196 -18.88 -18.73 24.71
C ASP A 196 -19.99 -17.67 24.79
N GLY A 197 -21.16 -18.07 24.30
CA GLY A 197 -22.39 -17.27 24.38
C GLY A 197 -22.49 -16.07 23.45
N TYR A 198 -21.54 -15.89 22.51
CA TYR A 198 -21.45 -14.66 21.71
C TYR A 198 -22.60 -14.45 20.71
N GLY A 199 -23.22 -15.51 20.21
CA GLY A 199 -24.36 -15.42 19.29
C GLY A 199 -24.67 -16.75 18.61
N ARG A 200 -25.95 -16.97 18.26
CA ARG A 200 -26.43 -18.23 17.70
C ARG A 200 -25.94 -18.50 16.27
N PHE A 201 -25.64 -17.46 15.51
CA PHE A 201 -25.21 -17.58 14.11
C PHE A 201 -23.70 -17.66 13.98
N GLU A 202 -22.97 -17.28 15.02
CA GLU A 202 -21.50 -17.30 15.08
C GLU A 202 -20.91 -18.68 15.45
N ASP A 203 -21.76 -19.70 15.67
CA ASP A 203 -21.32 -21.06 16.01
C ASP A 203 -20.93 -21.91 14.79
N LYS A 204 -21.23 -21.44 13.60
CA LYS A 204 -21.02 -22.17 12.34
C LYS A 204 -20.08 -21.43 11.41
N VAL A 205 -19.36 -22.20 10.61
CA VAL A 205 -18.58 -21.62 9.51
C VAL A 205 -19.52 -20.89 8.57
N HIS A 206 -19.20 -19.62 8.30
CA HIS A 206 -19.98 -18.77 7.40
C HIS A 206 -19.07 -17.78 6.66
N PRO A 207 -19.50 -17.24 5.51
CA PRO A 207 -18.76 -16.15 4.87
C PRO A 207 -18.68 -14.92 5.77
N GLY A 208 -17.56 -14.21 5.72
CA GLY A 208 -17.39 -12.90 6.33
C GLY A 208 -17.62 -11.79 5.31
N HIS A 209 -16.57 -11.02 5.03
CA HIS A 209 -16.61 -10.01 3.97
C HIS A 209 -16.63 -10.65 2.59
N ILE A 210 -17.56 -10.23 1.74
CA ILE A 210 -17.51 -10.50 0.30
C ILE A 210 -17.71 -9.16 -0.39
N THR A 211 -16.62 -8.57 -0.89
CA THR A 211 -16.65 -7.20 -1.42
C THR A 211 -15.85 -7.07 -2.71
N ILE A 212 -16.33 -6.22 -3.59
CA ILE A 212 -15.59 -5.71 -4.74
C ILE A 212 -15.34 -4.23 -4.48
N SER A 213 -14.09 -3.82 -4.52
CA SER A 213 -13.71 -2.43 -4.36
C SER A 213 -12.95 -1.92 -5.57
N GLN A 214 -13.22 -0.67 -5.95
CA GLN A 214 -12.51 0.05 -6.99
C GLN A 214 -11.85 1.29 -6.40
N ARG A 215 -10.53 1.34 -6.42
CA ARG A 215 -9.74 2.52 -6.08
C ARG A 215 -9.42 3.33 -7.32
N PHE A 216 -9.38 4.63 -7.19
CA PHE A 216 -9.01 5.55 -8.24
C PHE A 216 -8.41 6.83 -7.68
N ARG A 217 -7.70 7.55 -8.51
CA ARG A 217 -7.17 8.86 -8.21
C ARG A 217 -7.70 9.86 -9.23
N LEU A 218 -8.34 10.89 -8.75
CA LEU A 218 -8.86 12.02 -9.53
C LEU A 218 -7.84 13.17 -9.56
N PRO A 219 -8.02 14.17 -10.43
CA PRO A 219 -7.26 15.42 -10.39
C PRO A 219 -7.28 16.06 -9.00
N TYR A 220 -6.32 16.94 -8.73
CA TYR A 220 -6.17 17.67 -7.46
C TYR A 220 -5.90 16.76 -6.24
N ASN A 221 -5.25 15.61 -6.45
CA ASN A 221 -4.90 14.64 -5.40
C ASN A 221 -6.10 14.11 -4.61
N VAL A 222 -7.25 13.97 -5.26
CA VAL A 222 -8.42 13.32 -4.67
C VAL A 222 -8.30 11.81 -4.88
N PHE A 223 -8.23 11.07 -3.78
CA PHE A 223 -8.26 9.61 -3.76
C PHE A 223 -9.68 9.15 -3.51
N GLY A 224 -10.15 8.21 -4.31
CA GLY A 224 -11.48 7.64 -4.17
C GLY A 224 -11.44 6.12 -4.09
N LYS A 225 -12.43 5.57 -3.40
CA LYS A 225 -12.68 4.13 -3.31
C LYS A 225 -14.17 3.89 -3.28
N VAL A 226 -14.66 3.06 -4.17
CA VAL A 226 -16.04 2.57 -4.14
C VAL A 226 -16.02 1.09 -3.81
N THR A 227 -16.84 0.66 -2.87
CA THR A 227 -16.94 -0.72 -2.42
C THR A 227 -18.39 -1.18 -2.49
N VAL A 228 -18.60 -2.38 -3.01
CA VAL A 228 -19.92 -3.02 -3.10
C VAL A 228 -19.82 -4.41 -2.52
N GLY A 229 -20.81 -4.83 -1.75
CA GLY A 229 -20.87 -6.19 -1.23
C GLY A 229 -21.39 -6.28 0.19
N CYS A 230 -20.97 -7.36 0.88
CA CYS A 230 -21.26 -7.60 2.28
C CYS A 230 -20.06 -7.14 3.11
N PHE A 231 -20.29 -6.16 3.95
CA PHE A 231 -19.28 -5.57 4.83
C PHE A 231 -19.24 -6.29 6.20
N SER A 232 -18.30 -5.87 7.05
CA SER A 232 -18.31 -6.28 8.45
C SER A 232 -19.52 -5.74 9.20
N ALA A 233 -19.79 -6.30 10.38
CA ALA A 233 -20.88 -5.88 11.27
C ALA A 233 -22.26 -5.96 10.61
N ASP A 234 -22.51 -7.07 9.91
CA ASP A 234 -23.83 -7.42 9.39
C ASP A 234 -24.44 -6.36 8.44
N GLN A 235 -23.62 -5.81 7.57
CA GLN A 235 -24.03 -4.78 6.62
C GLN A 235 -23.78 -5.22 5.17
N TYR A 236 -24.67 -4.79 4.29
CA TYR A 236 -24.52 -4.91 2.85
C TYR A 236 -24.79 -3.57 2.16
N GLY A 237 -24.29 -3.42 0.95
CA GLY A 237 -24.63 -2.24 0.15
C GLY A 237 -23.50 -1.72 -0.71
N VAL A 238 -23.53 -0.42 -0.92
CA VAL A 238 -22.53 0.34 -1.68
C VAL A 238 -22.00 1.46 -0.80
N ASP A 239 -20.70 1.66 -0.84
CA ASP A 239 -20.00 2.69 -0.08
C ASP A 239 -18.96 3.38 -0.96
N ALA A 240 -18.92 4.71 -0.93
CA ALA A 240 -17.93 5.53 -1.63
C ALA A 240 -17.20 6.42 -0.63
N GLU A 241 -15.89 6.29 -0.62
CA GLU A 241 -14.96 7.02 0.24
C GLU A 241 -14.10 7.95 -0.61
N PHE A 242 -13.88 9.18 -0.14
CA PHE A 242 -13.01 10.15 -0.77
C PHE A 242 -12.07 10.75 0.27
N TYR A 243 -10.83 10.93 -0.12
CA TYR A 243 -9.79 11.53 0.70
C TYR A 243 -9.00 12.53 -0.14
N ARG A 244 -8.74 13.71 0.40
CA ARG A 244 -7.92 14.74 -0.23
C ARG A 244 -6.93 15.34 0.76
N PRO A 245 -5.62 15.04 0.63
CA PRO A 245 -4.58 15.79 1.33
C PRO A 245 -4.32 17.13 0.62
N PHE A 246 -3.98 18.14 1.39
CA PHE A 246 -3.53 19.43 0.84
C PHE A 246 -2.01 19.44 0.69
N LYS A 247 -1.51 20.42 -0.05
CA LYS A 247 -0.12 20.49 -0.50
C LYS A 247 0.91 20.42 0.64
N ASP A 248 0.62 21.03 1.78
CA ASP A 248 1.48 21.02 2.97
C ASP A 248 1.30 19.79 3.87
N GLU A 249 0.44 18.86 3.49
CA GLU A 249 0.11 17.60 4.19
C GLU A 249 -0.44 17.77 5.61
N ARG A 250 -0.52 19.02 6.11
CA ARG A 250 -1.05 19.31 7.45
C ARG A 250 -2.57 19.24 7.50
N PHE A 251 -3.22 19.49 6.37
CA PHE A 251 -4.67 19.45 6.25
C PHE A 251 -5.10 18.31 5.34
N SER A 252 -6.16 17.62 5.72
CA SER A 252 -6.84 16.70 4.84
C SER A 252 -8.35 16.78 4.99
N LEU A 253 -9.06 16.46 3.92
CA LEU A 253 -10.52 16.31 3.91
C LEU A 253 -10.88 14.86 3.60
N MET A 254 -11.91 14.38 4.27
CA MET A 254 -12.50 13.06 4.08
C MET A 254 -13.99 13.19 3.88
N ALA A 255 -14.53 12.49 2.90
CA ALA A 255 -15.96 12.37 2.69
C ALA A 255 -16.32 10.91 2.43
N ARG A 256 -17.44 10.46 2.95
CA ARG A 256 -17.99 9.14 2.71
C ARG A 256 -19.49 9.26 2.46
N ILE A 257 -19.99 8.51 1.52
CA ILE A 257 -21.41 8.32 1.27
C ILE A 257 -21.67 6.86 0.97
N GLY A 258 -22.68 6.30 1.60
CA GLY A 258 -23.08 4.91 1.42
C GLY A 258 -24.59 4.76 1.33
N TYR A 259 -25.01 3.71 0.67
CA TYR A 259 -26.36 3.17 0.75
C TYR A 259 -26.24 1.74 1.28
N THR A 260 -26.51 1.57 2.57
CA THR A 260 -26.24 0.34 3.29
C THR A 260 -27.44 -0.10 4.10
N GLY A 261 -27.66 -1.40 4.16
CA GLY A 261 -28.70 -2.04 4.96
C GLY A 261 -28.13 -3.13 5.86
N MET A 262 -28.96 -3.71 6.70
CA MET A 262 -28.57 -4.80 7.59
C MET A 262 -28.81 -6.16 6.93
N GLY A 263 -27.89 -7.07 7.14
CA GLY A 263 -27.97 -8.44 6.68
C GLY A 263 -26.90 -9.28 7.37
N TYR A 264 -27.13 -10.58 7.50
CA TYR A 264 -26.23 -11.50 8.16
C TYR A 264 -26.15 -12.85 7.44
N TRP A 265 -25.13 -13.60 7.74
CA TRP A 265 -24.94 -14.94 7.23
C TRP A 265 -25.51 -15.97 8.20
N SER A 266 -26.45 -16.80 7.74
CA SER A 266 -26.92 -17.98 8.43
C SER A 266 -26.33 -19.22 7.74
N GLY A 267 -25.14 -19.66 8.17
CA GLY A 267 -24.30 -20.54 7.41
C GLY A 267 -23.92 -19.90 6.07
N PHE A 268 -24.15 -20.56 4.96
CA PHE A 268 -23.86 -20.03 3.61
C PHE A 268 -25.04 -19.28 2.95
N ARG A 269 -26.14 -19.08 3.68
CA ARG A 269 -27.29 -18.32 3.22
C ARG A 269 -27.24 -16.90 3.75
N TYR A 270 -27.22 -15.92 2.84
CA TYR A 270 -27.31 -14.52 3.24
C TYR A 270 -28.78 -14.09 3.45
N VAL A 271 -29.06 -13.53 4.59
CA VAL A 271 -30.37 -12.99 4.98
C VAL A 271 -30.21 -11.48 5.10
N TYR A 272 -31.04 -10.73 4.40
CA TYR A 272 -30.99 -9.28 4.39
C TYR A 272 -32.37 -8.66 4.55
N ASP A 273 -32.42 -7.47 5.11
CA ASP A 273 -33.64 -6.70 5.28
C ASP A 273 -33.56 -5.39 4.48
N PRO A 274 -34.23 -5.32 3.31
CA PRO A 274 -34.24 -4.10 2.49
C PRO A 274 -34.84 -2.87 3.21
N SER A 275 -35.72 -3.07 4.20
CA SER A 275 -36.35 -1.97 4.92
C SER A 275 -35.37 -1.19 5.81
N THR A 276 -34.23 -1.80 6.14
CA THR A 276 -33.16 -1.18 6.93
C THR A 276 -32.19 -0.34 6.08
N ALA A 277 -32.28 -0.44 4.74
CA ALA A 277 -31.36 0.25 3.87
C ALA A 277 -31.60 1.76 3.88
N LEU A 278 -30.55 2.51 4.12
CA LEU A 278 -30.60 3.97 4.15
C LEU A 278 -29.29 4.59 3.67
N VAL A 279 -29.36 5.87 3.32
CA VAL A 279 -28.18 6.64 2.99
C VAL A 279 -27.45 7.01 4.29
N THR A 280 -26.19 6.63 4.34
CA THR A 280 -25.24 7.03 5.39
C THR A 280 -24.22 7.98 4.80
N TRP A 281 -23.74 8.93 5.58
CA TRP A 281 -22.71 9.85 5.12
C TRP A 281 -21.79 10.27 6.28
N SER A 282 -20.59 10.65 5.93
CA SER A 282 -19.69 11.34 6.83
C SER A 282 -18.86 12.37 6.08
N LEU A 283 -18.59 13.48 6.73
CA LEU A 283 -17.69 14.53 6.27
C LEU A 283 -16.73 14.86 7.39
N GLY A 284 -15.46 14.87 7.12
CA GLY A 284 -14.44 15.13 8.13
C GLY A 284 -13.25 15.90 7.57
N GLY A 285 -12.51 16.49 8.49
CA GLY A 285 -11.24 17.12 8.22
C GLY A 285 -10.24 16.81 9.32
N SER A 286 -8.98 16.79 8.98
CA SER A 286 -7.89 16.66 9.93
C SER A 286 -6.89 17.79 9.77
N PHE A 287 -6.34 18.23 10.89
CA PHE A 287 -5.27 19.20 10.96
C PHE A 287 -4.16 18.64 11.86
N TYR A 288 -2.94 18.52 11.33
CA TYR A 288 -1.76 18.13 12.07
C TYR A 288 -0.91 19.34 12.43
N TRP A 289 -0.62 19.48 13.72
CA TRP A 289 0.23 20.53 14.28
C TRP A 289 1.62 19.95 14.65
N PRO A 290 2.64 20.12 13.78
CA PRO A 290 3.94 19.45 13.98
C PRO A 290 4.67 19.87 15.26
N GLN A 291 4.55 21.15 15.65
CA GLN A 291 5.27 21.68 16.83
C GLN A 291 4.89 20.97 18.14
N PHE A 292 3.64 20.51 18.24
CA PHE A 292 3.12 19.81 19.41
C PHE A 292 2.88 18.32 19.16
N ASN A 293 3.25 17.82 17.98
CA ASN A 293 2.94 16.46 17.54
C ASN A 293 1.46 16.08 17.78
N THR A 294 0.57 17.02 17.51
CA THR A 294 -0.86 16.90 17.81
C THR A 294 -1.67 16.94 16.54
N GLN A 295 -2.64 16.03 16.43
CA GLN A 295 -3.59 15.99 15.33
C GLN A 295 -5.00 16.26 15.84
N PHE A 296 -5.68 17.20 15.19
CA PHE A 296 -7.09 17.50 15.42
C PHE A 296 -7.90 16.85 14.30
N ASN A 297 -8.94 16.11 14.68
CA ASN A 297 -9.88 15.52 13.75
C ASN A 297 -11.28 16.02 14.09
N LEU A 298 -11.99 16.51 13.08
CA LEU A 298 -13.39 16.89 13.19
C LEU A 298 -14.18 16.08 12.16
N LYS A 299 -15.22 15.39 12.60
CA LYS A 299 -16.05 14.56 11.74
C LYS A 299 -17.52 14.72 12.08
N ALA A 300 -18.33 15.01 11.08
CA ALA A 300 -19.80 14.94 11.16
C ALA A 300 -20.26 13.69 10.41
N GLU A 301 -21.13 12.91 10.99
CA GLU A 301 -21.59 11.66 10.39
C GLU A 301 -23.04 11.31 10.71
N GLN A 302 -23.68 10.58 9.81
CA GLN A 302 -24.96 9.95 10.02
C GLN A 302 -24.79 8.44 10.03
N TYR A 303 -25.23 7.82 11.12
CA TYR A 303 -25.18 6.38 11.33
C TYR A 303 -26.40 5.66 10.77
N LEU A 304 -26.36 4.32 10.83
CA LEU A 304 -27.36 3.41 10.28
C LEU A 304 -28.80 3.63 10.81
N LEU A 305 -28.98 4.09 12.03
CA LEU A 305 -30.29 4.33 12.62
C LEU A 305 -30.78 5.78 12.47
N LYS A 306 -30.27 6.52 11.47
CA LYS A 306 -30.51 7.95 11.24
C LYS A 306 -29.99 8.86 12.35
N GLU A 307 -29.23 8.33 13.30
CA GLU A 307 -28.57 9.13 14.33
C GLU A 307 -27.48 9.98 13.67
N LYS A 308 -27.39 11.23 14.11
CA LYS A 308 -26.38 12.18 13.63
C LYS A 308 -25.46 12.54 14.79
N GLY A 309 -24.18 12.60 14.53
CA GLY A 309 -23.18 12.95 15.54
C GLY A 309 -22.03 13.76 14.96
N VAL A 310 -21.37 14.49 15.85
CA VAL A 310 -20.11 15.18 15.59
C VAL A 310 -19.08 14.65 16.58
N LYS A 311 -17.91 14.32 16.09
CA LYS A 311 -16.74 13.86 16.87
C LYS A 311 -15.56 14.78 16.67
#